data_3ad6434e8a422f767fd973a2f9d27e1e
#
_entry.id   3ad6434e8a422f767fd973a2f9d27e1e
#
_cell.length_a   1.000
_cell.length_b   1.000
_cell.length_c   1.000
_cell.angle_alpha   90.00
_cell.angle_beta   90.00
_cell.angle_gamma   90.00
#
_symmetry.space_group_name_H-M   'P 1'
#
loop_
_entity.id
_entity.type
_entity.pdbx_description
1 polymer ?
#
loop_
_entity_poly.entity_id
_entity_poly.type
_entity_poly.pdbx_seq_one_letter_code
_entity_poly.pdbx_strand_id
1 'polypeptide(L)'
;MLAVLADDLTGALDASAPFAARGMHVEVALTVDALADALGARPAVLAVNLGSRDLDVKLAQSRTIDALALLPSKTRLFKKIDSRLKGHIAAELDVTPFTAALL
;
A
#
# COMPACT_ATOMS: atom_id res chain seq x y z
N MET A 1 5.16 2.48 -12.50
CA MET A 1 5.20 1.71 -11.25
C MET A 1 3.80 1.47 -10.74
N LEU A 2 3.58 0.33 -10.14
CA LEU A 2 2.35 -0.03 -9.46
C LEU A 2 2.60 -0.03 -7.96
N ALA A 3 1.77 0.66 -7.21
CA ALA A 3 1.85 0.66 -5.75
C ALA A 3 0.62 -0.01 -5.14
N VAL A 4 0.85 -0.93 -4.22
CA VAL A 4 -0.20 -1.61 -3.47
C VAL A 4 -0.20 -1.07 -2.05
N LEU A 5 -1.30 -0.48 -1.63
CA LEU A 5 -1.49 0.04 -0.28
C LEU A 5 -2.23 -1.00 0.54
N ALA A 6 -1.63 -1.50 1.60
CA ALA A 6 -2.23 -2.50 2.48
C ALA A 6 -2.23 -2.00 3.92
N ASP A 7 -3.28 -2.31 4.67
CA ASP A 7 -3.39 -1.86 6.06
C ASP A 7 -2.62 -2.76 7.03
N ASP A 8 -2.16 -3.93 6.59
CA ASP A 8 -1.28 -4.79 7.38
C ASP A 8 -0.21 -5.45 6.51
N LEU A 9 0.80 -6.04 7.17
CA LEU A 9 1.93 -6.65 6.48
C LEU A 9 1.52 -7.88 5.68
N THR A 10 0.66 -8.72 6.23
CA THR A 10 0.19 -9.93 5.55
C THR A 10 -0.48 -9.59 4.22
N GLY A 11 -1.35 -8.57 4.23
CA GLY A 11 -2.00 -8.10 3.01
C GLY A 11 -1.01 -7.55 1.99
N ALA A 12 0.01 -6.81 2.45
CA ALA A 12 1.04 -6.31 1.56
C ALA A 12 1.82 -7.43 0.88
N LEU A 13 2.20 -8.46 1.64
CA LEU A 13 2.94 -9.60 1.11
C LEU A 13 2.07 -10.45 0.19
N ASP A 14 0.84 -10.74 0.58
CA ASP A 14 -0.08 -11.55 -0.21
C ASP A 14 -0.38 -10.90 -1.57
N ALA A 15 -0.60 -9.60 -1.57
CA ALA A 15 -0.93 -8.88 -2.81
C ALA A 15 0.27 -8.75 -3.74
N SER A 16 1.48 -8.67 -3.22
CA SER A 16 2.70 -8.47 -4.03
C SER A 16 3.35 -9.76 -4.51
N ALA A 17 3.16 -10.87 -3.80
CA ALA A 17 3.80 -12.14 -4.12
C ALA A 17 3.55 -12.63 -5.55
N PRO A 18 2.33 -12.55 -6.14
CA PRO A 18 2.11 -12.98 -7.51
C PRO A 18 2.96 -12.23 -8.55
N PHE A 19 3.25 -10.96 -8.31
CA PHE A 19 4.10 -10.17 -9.21
C PHE A 19 5.56 -10.63 -9.14
N ALA A 20 6.06 -10.91 -7.94
CA ALA A 20 7.41 -11.46 -7.77
C ALA A 20 7.54 -12.84 -8.42
N ALA A 21 6.50 -13.67 -8.31
CA ALA A 21 6.47 -14.99 -8.94
C ALA A 21 6.56 -14.92 -10.48
N ARG A 22 6.16 -13.80 -11.07
CA ARG A 22 6.25 -13.55 -12.50
C ARG A 22 7.57 -12.89 -12.91
N GLY A 23 8.52 -12.78 -12.01
CA GLY A 23 9.84 -12.22 -12.29
C GLY A 23 9.89 -10.70 -12.27
N MET A 24 8.88 -10.02 -11.79
CA MET A 24 8.89 -8.56 -11.65
C MET A 24 9.71 -8.14 -10.43
N HIS A 25 10.37 -6.99 -10.52
CA HIS A 25 11.07 -6.43 -9.37
C HIS A 25 10.05 -5.84 -8.40
N VAL A 26 9.89 -6.51 -7.26
CA VAL A 26 8.95 -6.12 -6.21
C VAL A 26 9.73 -5.71 -4.96
N GLU A 27 9.38 -4.55 -4.40
CA GLU A 27 9.86 -4.14 -3.09
C GLU A 27 8.67 -4.05 -2.14
N VAL A 28 8.88 -4.42 -0.88
CA VAL A 28 7.86 -4.28 0.16
C VAL A 28 8.40 -3.33 1.22
N ALA A 29 7.73 -2.20 1.40
CA ALA A 29 8.02 -1.29 2.50
C ALA A 29 7.28 -1.79 3.74
N LEU A 30 8.02 -2.21 4.75
CA LEU A 30 7.45 -2.78 5.97
C LEU A 30 6.73 -1.72 6.82
N THR A 31 7.06 -0.46 6.62
CA THR A 31 6.43 0.69 7.26
C THR A 31 6.39 1.84 6.27
N VAL A 32 5.59 2.86 6.56
CA VAL A 32 5.58 4.09 5.76
C VAL A 32 6.97 4.77 5.79
N ASP A 33 7.66 4.69 6.92
CA ASP A 33 9.00 5.29 7.06
C ASP A 33 10.04 4.62 6.16
N ALA A 34 9.87 3.35 5.81
CA ALA A 34 10.75 2.61 4.91
C ALA A 34 10.45 2.86 3.43
N LEU A 35 9.38 3.60 3.12
CA LEU A 35 8.89 3.75 1.75
C LEU A 35 9.91 4.48 0.85
N ALA A 36 10.58 5.49 1.36
CA ALA A 36 11.57 6.24 0.57
C ALA A 36 12.73 5.34 0.11
N ASP A 37 13.22 4.46 0.99
CA ASP A 37 14.30 3.53 0.64
C ASP A 37 13.83 2.52 -0.41
N ALA A 38 12.62 1.99 -0.26
CA ALA A 38 12.04 1.06 -1.22
C ALA A 38 11.89 1.70 -2.60
N LEU A 39 11.46 2.96 -2.65
CA LEU A 39 11.35 3.73 -3.90
C LEU A 39 12.72 3.94 -4.56
N GLY A 40 13.78 4.10 -3.76
CA GLY A 40 15.14 4.26 -4.28
C GLY A 40 15.64 3.08 -5.08
N ALA A 41 15.11 1.88 -4.85
CA ALA A 41 15.42 0.67 -5.61
C ALA A 41 14.72 0.64 -6.99
N ARG A 42 13.85 1.59 -7.29
CA ARG A 42 13.10 1.70 -8.54
C ARG A 42 12.35 0.42 -8.93
N PRO A 43 11.47 -0.09 -8.06
CA PRO A 43 10.74 -1.32 -8.34
C PRO A 43 9.68 -1.12 -9.43
N ALA A 44 9.30 -2.22 -10.10
CA ALA A 44 8.12 -2.24 -10.95
C ALA A 44 6.83 -2.27 -10.12
N VAL A 45 6.88 -2.95 -8.98
CA VAL A 45 5.76 -3.05 -8.03
C VAL A 45 6.28 -2.72 -6.63
N LEU A 46 5.58 -1.86 -5.93
CA LEU A 46 5.88 -1.50 -4.56
C LEU A 46 4.64 -1.77 -3.71
N ALA A 47 4.77 -2.64 -2.70
CA ALA A 47 3.74 -2.82 -1.70
C ALA A 47 4.16 -2.11 -0.42
N VAL A 48 3.23 -1.38 0.21
CA VAL A 48 3.52 -0.72 1.47
C VAL A 48 2.54 -1.16 2.54
N ASN A 49 3.10 -1.55 3.69
CA ASN A 49 2.34 -1.80 4.89
C ASN A 49 2.08 -0.48 5.59
N LEU A 50 0.84 0.01 5.55
CA LEU A 50 0.46 1.23 6.25
C LEU A 50 0.45 1.05 7.77
N GLY A 51 0.31 -0.19 8.24
CA GLY A 51 0.24 -0.50 9.67
C GLY A 51 -0.98 0.15 10.32
N SER A 52 -2.07 0.31 9.57
CA SER A 52 -3.19 1.16 9.95
C SER A 52 -4.40 0.42 10.50
N ARG A 53 -4.43 -0.92 10.38
CA ARG A 53 -5.63 -1.72 10.71
C ARG A 53 -6.14 -1.46 12.14
N ASP A 54 -5.22 -1.40 13.11
CA ASP A 54 -5.55 -1.26 14.53
C ASP A 54 -5.41 0.18 15.03
N LEU A 55 -5.13 1.14 14.16
CA LEU A 55 -5.07 2.55 14.49
C LEU A 55 -6.47 3.15 14.48
N ASP A 56 -6.65 4.31 15.14
CA ASP A 56 -7.90 5.04 14.98
C ASP A 56 -8.04 5.61 13.55
N VAL A 57 -9.25 6.04 13.21
CA VAL A 57 -9.57 6.49 11.84
C VAL A 57 -8.66 7.62 11.38
N LYS A 58 -8.39 8.60 12.24
CA LYS A 58 -7.57 9.76 11.86
C LYS A 58 -6.12 9.37 11.62
N LEU A 59 -5.56 8.49 12.47
CA LEU A 59 -4.20 7.99 12.28
C LEU A 59 -4.10 7.12 11.04
N ALA A 60 -5.10 6.29 10.77
CA ALA A 60 -5.13 5.45 9.57
C ALA A 60 -5.13 6.32 8.30
N GLN A 61 -5.93 7.37 8.27
CA GLN A 61 -5.95 8.31 7.15
C GLN A 61 -4.64 9.06 7.03
N SER A 62 -4.05 9.49 8.15
CA SER A 62 -2.77 10.18 8.15
C SER A 62 -1.65 9.32 7.57
N ARG A 63 -1.59 8.04 7.94
CA ARG A 63 -0.62 7.09 7.38
C ARG A 63 -0.79 6.92 5.88
N THR A 64 -2.03 6.82 5.43
CA THR A 64 -2.34 6.70 4.00
C THR A 64 -1.91 7.95 3.24
N ILE A 65 -2.21 9.13 3.77
CA ILE A 65 -1.81 10.40 3.16
C ILE A 65 -0.29 10.52 3.10
N ASP A 66 0.41 10.16 4.18
CA ASP A 66 1.88 10.21 4.22
C ASP A 66 2.49 9.31 3.14
N ALA A 67 1.96 8.09 2.98
CA ALA A 67 2.43 7.18 1.95
C ALA A 67 2.18 7.75 0.54
N LEU A 68 0.98 8.28 0.29
CA LEU A 68 0.64 8.86 -1.01
C LEU A 68 1.53 10.05 -1.37
N ALA A 69 1.91 10.86 -0.38
CA ALA A 69 2.75 12.02 -0.60
C ALA A 69 4.16 11.65 -1.10
N LEU A 70 4.63 10.43 -0.77
CA LEU A 70 5.95 9.96 -1.18
C LEU A 70 5.95 9.30 -2.56
N LEU A 71 4.79 8.90 -3.08
CA LEU A 71 4.70 8.17 -4.35
C LEU A 71 4.79 9.13 -5.54
N PRO A 72 5.47 8.72 -6.65
CA PRO A 72 5.50 9.52 -7.88
C PRO A 72 4.09 9.75 -8.44
N SER A 73 3.89 10.89 -9.11
CA SER A 73 2.58 11.33 -9.57
C SER A 73 1.92 10.39 -10.58
N LYS A 74 2.69 9.62 -11.33
CA LYS A 74 2.17 8.69 -12.34
C LYS A 74 2.04 7.26 -11.83
N THR A 75 2.11 7.05 -10.53
CA THR A 75 1.97 5.73 -9.93
C THR A 75 0.53 5.23 -10.05
N ARG A 76 0.36 3.99 -10.49
CA ARG A 76 -0.93 3.31 -10.43
C ARG A 76 -1.13 2.76 -9.03
N LEU A 77 -2.32 2.99 -8.47
CA LEU A 77 -2.61 2.65 -7.08
C LEU A 77 -3.62 1.52 -6.98
N PHE A 78 -3.29 0.52 -6.17
CA PHE A 78 -4.22 -0.52 -5.76
C PHE A 78 -4.31 -0.52 -4.24
N LYS A 79 -5.53 -0.48 -3.72
CA LYS A 79 -5.77 -0.63 -2.28
C LYS A 79 -6.09 -2.10 -2.00
N LYS A 80 -5.26 -2.77 -1.20
CA LYS A 80 -5.55 -4.13 -0.74
C LYS A 80 -6.55 -4.05 0.41
N ILE A 81 -7.71 -4.63 0.21
CA ILE A 81 -8.80 -4.66 1.18
C ILE A 81 -8.83 -6.03 1.84
N ASP A 82 -8.94 -6.06 3.17
CA ASP A 82 -9.04 -7.30 3.92
C ASP A 82 -10.27 -8.10 3.46
N SER A 83 -10.09 -9.41 3.21
CA SER A 83 -11.17 -10.27 2.73
C SER A 83 -12.32 -10.41 3.73
N ARG A 84 -12.07 -10.14 5.01
CA ARG A 84 -13.08 -10.10 6.06
C ARG A 84 -13.55 -8.69 6.39
N LEU A 85 -13.15 -7.72 5.58
CA LEU A 85 -13.52 -6.30 5.68
C LEU A 85 -13.11 -5.65 7.01
N LYS A 86 -11.99 -6.09 7.58
CA LYS A 86 -11.41 -5.46 8.77
C LYS A 86 -10.66 -4.20 8.41
N GLY A 87 -10.41 -3.35 9.40
CA GLY A 87 -9.67 -2.12 9.23
C GLY A 87 -10.56 -0.94 8.80
N HIS A 88 -9.92 0.16 8.44
CA HIS A 88 -10.58 1.43 8.14
C HIS A 88 -10.77 1.62 6.63
N ILE A 89 -11.48 0.70 5.98
CA ILE A 89 -11.58 0.63 4.52
C ILE A 89 -12.14 1.92 3.93
N ALA A 90 -13.31 2.36 4.38
CA ALA A 90 -13.95 3.55 3.84
C ALA A 90 -13.10 4.81 4.07
N ALA A 91 -12.56 4.97 5.27
CA ALA A 91 -11.75 6.12 5.62
C ALA A 91 -10.47 6.22 4.79
N GLU A 92 -9.81 5.09 4.54
CA GLU A 92 -8.60 5.06 3.72
C GLU A 92 -8.91 5.28 2.24
N LEU A 93 -10.01 4.73 1.74
CA LEU A 93 -10.44 4.96 0.36
C LEU A 93 -10.80 6.42 0.12
N ASP A 94 -11.38 7.10 1.10
CA ASP A 94 -11.75 8.52 0.97
C ASP A 94 -10.55 9.42 0.66
N VAL A 95 -9.35 9.05 1.13
CA VAL A 95 -8.14 9.87 0.93
C VAL A 95 -7.23 9.32 -0.18
N THR A 96 -7.63 8.25 -0.85
CA THR A 96 -6.79 7.57 -1.86
C THR A 96 -7.33 7.83 -3.27
N PRO A 97 -6.58 8.56 -4.13
CA PRO A 97 -6.95 8.73 -5.54
C PRO A 97 -6.53 7.49 -6.34
N PHE A 98 -7.19 6.37 -6.14
CA PHE A 98 -6.76 5.09 -6.69
C PHE A 98 -7.43 4.77 -8.04
N THR A 99 -6.82 3.83 -8.79
CA THR A 99 -7.34 3.32 -10.05
C THR A 99 -8.10 2.02 -9.86
N ALA A 100 -7.82 1.26 -8.80
CA ALA A 100 -8.50 0.01 -8.49
C ALA A 100 -8.32 -0.36 -7.01
N ALA A 101 -9.25 -1.18 -6.49
CA ALA A 101 -9.15 -1.78 -5.17
C ALA A 101 -9.17 -3.29 -5.30
N LEU A 102 -8.42 -4.00 -4.43
CA LEU A 102 -8.31 -5.46 -4.41
C LEU A 102 -8.80 -6.01 -3.07
N LEU A 103 -9.57 -7.06 -3.13
CA LEU A 103 -9.94 -7.84 -1.95
C LEU A 103 -8.92 -8.94 -1.69
#